data_46d977b78e214b709525515bcc94e9ed
#
_entry.id   46d977b78e214b709525515bcc94e9ed
#
_cell.length_a   1.000
_cell.length_b   1.000
_cell.length_c   1.000
_cell.angle_alpha   90.00
_cell.angle_beta   90.00
_cell.angle_gamma   90.00
#
_symmetry.space_group_name_H-M   'P 1'
#
loop_
_entity.id
_entity.type
_entity.pdbx_description
1 polymer ?
#
loop_
_entity_poly.entity_id
_entity_poly.type
_entity_poly.pdbx_seq_one_letter_code
_entity_poly.pdbx_strand_id
1 'polypeptide(L)'
;MVELTLIGVRVELPANQPIVLLKERMGDRYLPIWIGAFEATAIAFALQGIETARPMTHDLMKNILDQLGIVMKDVVISDLREGTFYADINLIYEGKSFKIDARPSDAIALAVRTGVSIYSDEHVLNEASVFIKTDEEEEIERFRDFLKDVKPEDFM
;
A
#
# COMPACT_ATOMS: atom_id res chain seq x y z
N MET A 1 11.99 10.82 -2.71
CA MET A 1 11.01 9.83 -2.22
C MET A 1 9.61 10.38 -2.33
N VAL A 2 8.66 9.52 -2.60
CA VAL A 2 7.26 9.90 -2.79
C VAL A 2 6.43 9.36 -1.63
N GLU A 3 5.67 10.22 -0.97
CA GLU A 3 4.78 9.79 0.10
C GLU A 3 3.56 9.08 -0.47
N LEU A 4 3.18 7.96 0.15
CA LEU A 4 2.05 7.14 -0.25
C LEU A 4 0.96 7.15 0.82
N THR A 5 -0.27 7.01 0.38
CA THR A 5 -1.43 6.78 1.25
C THR A 5 -1.85 5.33 1.09
N LEU A 6 -2.08 4.65 2.20
CA LEU A 6 -2.63 3.29 2.18
C LEU A 6 -4.12 3.36 1.88
N ILE A 7 -4.52 2.80 0.74
CA ILE A 7 -5.93 2.77 0.32
C ILE A 7 -6.65 1.61 1.00
N GLY A 8 -6.03 0.43 1.03
CA GLY A 8 -6.62 -0.74 1.67
C GLY A 8 -6.05 -2.04 1.13
N VAL A 9 -6.71 -3.11 1.54
CA VAL A 9 -6.42 -4.46 1.09
C VAL A 9 -7.58 -4.94 0.25
N ARG A 10 -7.26 -5.55 -0.89
CA ARG A 10 -8.26 -6.10 -1.82
C ARG A 10 -7.89 -7.51 -2.20
N VAL A 11 -8.89 -8.30 -2.57
CA VAL A 11 -8.69 -9.65 -3.10
C VAL A 11 -9.00 -9.62 -4.58
N GLU A 12 -8.00 -9.95 -5.39
CA GLU A 12 -8.13 -9.97 -6.84
C GLU A 12 -8.59 -11.36 -7.34
N LEU A 13 -9.66 -11.36 -8.12
CA LEU A 13 -10.17 -12.56 -8.77
C LEU A 13 -9.53 -12.69 -10.16
N PRO A 14 -9.34 -13.93 -10.70
CA PRO A 14 -9.73 -15.22 -10.11
C PRO A 14 -8.71 -15.84 -9.15
N ALA A 15 -7.53 -15.26 -9.01
CA ALA A 15 -6.45 -15.84 -8.21
C ALA A 15 -6.74 -15.88 -6.71
N ASN A 16 -7.72 -15.09 -6.24
CA ASN A 16 -8.11 -15.01 -4.84
C ASN A 16 -6.97 -14.62 -3.92
N GLN A 17 -6.00 -13.86 -4.45
CA GLN A 17 -4.80 -13.44 -3.72
C GLN A 17 -4.93 -11.99 -3.27
N PRO A 18 -4.59 -11.69 -1.99
CA PRO A 18 -4.67 -10.32 -1.49
C PRO A 18 -3.64 -9.39 -2.12
N ILE A 19 -4.07 -8.16 -2.32
CA ILE A 19 -3.22 -7.05 -2.75
C ILE A 19 -3.37 -5.93 -1.74
N VAL A 20 -2.26 -5.36 -1.28
CA VAL A 20 -2.28 -4.08 -0.61
C VAL A 20 -2.15 -2.99 -1.68
N LEU A 21 -3.03 -2.00 -1.60
CA LEU A 21 -3.07 -0.91 -2.56
C LEU A 21 -2.64 0.39 -1.90
N LEU A 22 -1.58 0.98 -2.45
CA LEU A 22 -1.05 2.27 -2.04
C LEU A 22 -1.26 3.28 -3.17
N LYS A 23 -1.36 4.56 -2.82
CA LYS A 23 -1.52 5.62 -3.81
C LYS A 23 -0.61 6.77 -3.46
N GLU A 24 -0.03 7.45 -4.46
CA GLU A 24 0.67 8.71 -4.22
C GLU A 24 -0.26 9.66 -3.47
N ARG A 25 0.25 10.25 -2.39
CA ARG A 25 -0.53 11.22 -1.63
C ARG A 25 -0.88 12.44 -2.47
N MET A 26 0.05 12.91 -3.29
CA MET A 26 -0.08 14.12 -4.10
C MET A 26 -0.08 13.83 -5.59
N GLY A 27 -0.54 12.65 -6.00
CA GLY A 27 -0.56 12.26 -7.41
C GLY A 27 -1.58 11.18 -7.70
N ASP A 28 -1.50 10.60 -8.88
CA ASP A 28 -2.52 9.68 -9.41
C ASP A 28 -2.01 8.25 -9.59
N ARG A 29 -0.73 7.98 -9.29
CA ARG A 29 -0.18 6.64 -9.42
C ARG A 29 -0.54 5.78 -8.22
N TYR A 30 -0.93 4.54 -8.49
CA TYR A 30 -1.21 3.52 -7.49
C TYR A 30 -0.12 2.47 -7.52
N LEU A 31 0.23 1.94 -6.36
CA LEU A 31 1.20 0.87 -6.23
C LEU A 31 0.51 -0.34 -5.62
N PRO A 32 0.15 -1.35 -6.43
CA PRO A 32 -0.39 -2.61 -5.91
C PRO A 32 0.77 -3.56 -5.57
N ILE A 33 0.69 -4.19 -4.41
CA ILE A 33 1.69 -5.17 -3.97
C ILE A 33 0.95 -6.44 -3.52
N TRP A 34 1.30 -7.57 -4.13
CA TRP A 34 0.78 -8.87 -3.73
C TRP A 34 1.32 -9.25 -2.35
N ILE A 35 0.45 -9.71 -1.47
CA ILE A 35 0.81 -10.08 -0.10
C ILE A 35 0.13 -11.40 0.29
N GLY A 36 0.57 -12.00 1.40
CA GLY A 36 -0.05 -13.21 1.93
C GLY A 36 -1.36 -12.91 2.67
N ALA A 37 -2.18 -13.93 2.85
CA ALA A 37 -3.47 -13.79 3.51
C ALA A 37 -3.35 -13.36 4.97
N PHE A 38 -2.34 -13.87 5.68
CA PHE A 38 -2.12 -13.51 7.09
C PHE A 38 -1.68 -12.05 7.23
N GLU A 39 -0.81 -11.60 6.34
CA GLU A 39 -0.34 -10.22 6.32
C GLU A 39 -1.47 -9.26 5.93
N ALA A 40 -2.31 -9.67 4.99
CA ALA A 40 -3.48 -8.90 4.60
C ALA A 40 -4.45 -8.71 5.78
N THR A 41 -4.68 -9.76 6.55
CA THR A 41 -5.51 -9.72 7.76
C THR A 41 -4.93 -8.76 8.78
N ALA A 42 -3.62 -8.81 9.00
CA ALA A 42 -2.94 -7.92 9.94
C ALA A 42 -3.11 -6.44 9.57
N ILE A 43 -2.98 -6.11 8.29
CA ILE A 43 -3.18 -4.75 7.78
C ILE A 43 -4.66 -4.34 7.91
N ALA A 44 -5.56 -5.20 7.49
CA ALA A 44 -7.00 -4.92 7.52
C ALA A 44 -7.50 -4.68 8.95
N PHE A 45 -7.06 -5.48 9.91
CA PHE A 45 -7.43 -5.28 11.32
C PHE A 45 -6.97 -3.91 11.83
N ALA A 46 -5.73 -3.53 11.52
CA ALA A 46 -5.21 -2.23 11.93
C ALA A 46 -6.00 -1.08 11.29
N LEU A 47 -6.34 -1.19 10.01
CA LEU A 47 -7.12 -0.16 9.32
C LEU A 47 -8.54 -0.02 9.86
N GLN A 48 -9.14 -1.11 10.30
CA GLN A 48 -10.51 -1.12 10.82
C GLN A 48 -10.57 -0.85 12.32
N GLY A 49 -9.42 -0.69 12.98
CA GLY A 49 -9.37 -0.48 14.42
C GLY A 49 -9.80 -1.70 15.22
N ILE A 50 -9.68 -2.90 14.67
CA ILE A 50 -10.05 -4.13 15.36
C ILE A 50 -8.95 -4.50 16.35
N GLU A 51 -9.32 -4.59 17.62
CA GLU A 51 -8.43 -5.05 18.67
C GLU A 51 -8.70 -6.52 18.96
N THR A 52 -7.63 -7.29 19.12
CA THR A 52 -7.72 -8.70 19.49
C THR A 52 -7.53 -8.87 21.00
N ALA A 53 -8.04 -9.98 21.55
CA ALA A 53 -7.94 -10.26 22.99
C ALA A 53 -6.48 -10.35 23.47
N ARG A 54 -5.59 -10.82 22.61
CA ARG A 54 -4.15 -10.88 22.87
C ARG A 54 -3.41 -10.25 21.69
N PRO A 55 -2.20 -9.65 21.92
CA PRO A 55 -1.40 -9.08 20.85
C PRO A 55 -1.10 -10.11 19.76
N MET A 56 -1.33 -9.74 18.50
CA MET A 56 -0.90 -10.51 17.35
C MET A 56 0.55 -10.11 16.98
N THR A 57 1.12 -10.73 15.96
CA THR A 57 2.54 -10.56 15.62
C THR A 57 2.98 -9.09 15.52
N HIS A 58 2.27 -8.29 14.75
CA HIS A 58 2.64 -6.89 14.55
C HIS A 58 2.32 -6.01 15.76
N ASP A 59 1.30 -6.36 16.54
CA ASP A 59 1.03 -5.72 17.83
C ASP A 59 2.18 -5.98 18.80
N LEU A 60 2.67 -7.22 18.83
CA LEU A 60 3.81 -7.58 19.66
C LEU A 60 5.06 -6.80 19.25
N MET A 61 5.33 -6.71 17.95
CA MET A 61 6.49 -5.94 17.44
C MET A 61 6.40 -4.49 17.89
N LYS A 62 5.22 -3.86 17.75
CA LYS A 62 5.01 -2.48 18.21
C LYS A 62 5.24 -2.36 19.72
N ASN A 63 4.72 -3.30 20.50
CA ASN A 63 4.90 -3.30 21.96
C ASN A 63 6.37 -3.40 22.34
N ILE A 64 7.16 -4.21 21.64
CA ILE A 64 8.60 -4.33 21.88
C ILE A 64 9.30 -2.98 21.61
N LEU A 65 8.99 -2.34 20.49
CA LEU A 65 9.55 -1.03 20.18
C LEU A 65 9.21 -0.01 21.26
N ASP A 66 7.94 0.05 21.66
CA ASP A 66 7.46 0.97 22.69
C ASP A 66 8.14 0.73 24.04
N GLN A 67 8.27 -0.52 24.46
CA GLN A 67 8.88 -0.89 25.74
C GLN A 67 10.38 -0.53 25.79
N LEU A 68 11.07 -0.64 24.68
CA LEU A 68 12.49 -0.32 24.60
C LEU A 68 12.78 1.15 24.28
N GLY A 69 11.74 1.96 24.08
CA GLY A 69 11.93 3.37 23.74
C GLY A 69 12.43 3.59 22.32
N ILE A 70 12.17 2.64 21.42
CA ILE A 70 12.53 2.75 20.00
C ILE A 70 11.41 3.47 19.27
N VAL A 71 11.75 4.53 18.55
CA VAL A 71 10.78 5.32 17.79
C VAL A 71 10.84 4.88 16.32
N MET A 72 9.69 4.54 15.77
CA MET A 72 9.57 4.29 14.34
C MET A 72 9.37 5.62 13.63
N LYS A 73 10.25 5.95 12.70
CA LYS A 73 10.24 7.22 11.98
C LYS A 73 9.30 7.15 10.76
N ASP A 74 9.51 6.18 9.89
CA ASP A 74 8.75 5.96 8.67
C ASP A 74 9.08 4.57 8.10
N VAL A 75 8.40 4.22 7.02
CA VAL A 75 8.75 3.07 6.20
C VAL A 75 8.90 3.50 4.75
N VAL A 76 9.78 2.82 4.02
CA VAL A 76 10.06 3.14 2.62
C VAL A 76 10.00 1.85 1.80
N ILE A 77 9.19 1.86 0.74
CA ILE A 77 9.27 0.81 -0.29
C ILE A 77 10.47 1.18 -1.15
N SER A 78 11.58 0.48 -0.93
CA SER A 78 12.90 0.93 -1.34
C SER A 78 13.36 0.39 -2.69
N ASP A 79 12.88 -0.78 -3.08
CA ASP A 79 13.36 -1.43 -4.30
C ASP A 79 12.37 -2.47 -4.83
N LEU A 80 12.55 -2.80 -6.09
CA LEU A 80 11.85 -3.90 -6.76
C LEU A 80 12.89 -4.65 -7.59
N ARG A 81 13.16 -5.90 -7.25
CA ARG A 81 14.14 -6.75 -7.92
C ARG A 81 13.51 -8.06 -8.31
N GLU A 82 13.50 -8.37 -9.60
CA GLU A 82 12.97 -9.65 -10.10
C GLU A 82 11.58 -9.98 -9.56
N GLY A 83 10.70 -8.98 -9.54
CA GLY A 83 9.32 -9.13 -9.05
C GLY A 83 9.16 -9.12 -7.55
N THR A 84 10.24 -8.94 -6.79
CA THR A 84 10.21 -8.88 -5.32
C THR A 84 10.39 -7.45 -4.84
N PHE A 85 9.42 -6.98 -4.06
CA PHE A 85 9.51 -5.67 -3.42
C PHE A 85 10.30 -5.75 -2.12
N TYR A 86 11.10 -4.72 -1.89
CA TYR A 86 11.89 -4.53 -0.66
C TYR A 86 11.39 -3.30 0.07
N ALA A 87 11.46 -3.34 1.39
CA ALA A 87 11.12 -2.21 2.22
C ALA A 87 12.12 -2.03 3.35
N ASP A 88 12.23 -0.79 3.81
CA ASP A 88 13.02 -0.44 4.97
C ASP A 88 12.12 0.15 6.04
N ILE A 89 12.31 -0.30 7.27
CA ILE A 89 11.72 0.31 8.45
C ILE A 89 12.79 1.19 9.08
N ASN A 90 12.55 2.49 9.14
CA ASN A 90 13.48 3.45 9.71
C ASN A 90 13.15 3.68 11.17
N LEU A 91 14.09 3.36 12.04
CA LEU A 91 13.96 3.45 13.49
C LEU A 91 14.96 4.46 14.06
N ILE A 92 14.59 5.04 15.20
CA ILE A 92 15.48 5.89 15.99
C ILE A 92 15.56 5.31 17.40
N TYR A 93 16.76 5.06 17.87
CA TYR A 93 17.00 4.55 19.21
C TYR A 93 18.24 5.23 19.79
N GLU A 94 18.08 5.85 20.97
CA GLU A 94 19.14 6.59 21.64
C GLU A 94 19.85 7.60 20.72
N GLY A 95 19.07 8.33 19.94
CA GLY A 95 19.56 9.35 19.01
C GLY A 95 20.22 8.81 17.75
N LYS A 96 20.26 7.51 17.56
CA LYS A 96 20.83 6.88 16.37
C LYS A 96 19.74 6.37 15.45
N SER A 97 20.01 6.44 14.15
CA SER A 97 19.10 5.95 13.11
C SER A 97 19.47 4.54 12.70
N PHE A 98 18.46 3.68 12.55
CA PHE A 98 18.60 2.30 12.10
C PHE A 98 17.68 2.06 10.93
N LYS A 99 18.18 1.35 9.95
CA LYS A 99 17.40 0.94 8.78
C LYS A 99 17.27 -0.57 8.80
N ILE A 100 16.05 -1.07 8.94
CA ILE A 100 15.77 -2.49 9.08
C ILE A 100 15.10 -2.99 7.80
N ASP A 101 15.73 -3.98 7.18
CA ASP A 101 15.15 -4.65 6.00
C ASP A 101 13.88 -5.40 6.38
N ALA A 102 12.85 -5.27 5.57
CA ALA A 102 11.55 -5.87 5.82
C ALA A 102 10.81 -6.16 4.52
N ARG A 103 9.87 -7.10 4.58
CA ARG A 103 8.89 -7.22 3.50
C ARG A 103 7.95 -6.02 3.58
N PRO A 104 7.45 -5.52 2.42
CA PRO A 104 6.49 -4.41 2.43
C PRO A 104 5.27 -4.66 3.31
N SER A 105 4.72 -5.88 3.30
CA SER A 105 3.56 -6.23 4.11
C SER A 105 3.79 -6.01 5.61
N ASP A 106 4.94 -6.42 6.13
CA ASP A 106 5.28 -6.24 7.54
C ASP A 106 5.54 -4.77 7.87
N ALA A 107 6.24 -4.06 6.99
CA ALA A 107 6.51 -2.64 7.16
C ALA A 107 5.21 -1.83 7.19
N ILE A 108 4.28 -2.11 6.28
CA ILE A 108 2.99 -1.45 6.20
C ILE A 108 2.13 -1.77 7.44
N ALA A 109 2.09 -3.05 7.86
CA ALA A 109 1.34 -3.44 9.05
C ALA A 109 1.82 -2.70 10.30
N LEU A 110 3.13 -2.49 10.43
CA LEU A 110 3.70 -1.69 11.52
C LEU A 110 3.41 -0.19 11.35
N ALA A 111 3.53 0.33 10.13
CA ALA A 111 3.26 1.74 9.85
C ALA A 111 1.84 2.14 10.22
N VAL A 112 0.86 1.30 9.90
CA VAL A 112 -0.54 1.56 10.24
C VAL A 112 -0.73 1.61 11.76
N ARG A 113 -0.08 0.70 12.49
CA ARG A 113 -0.20 0.62 13.95
C ARG A 113 0.49 1.78 14.67
N THR A 114 1.58 2.28 14.10
CA THR A 114 2.37 3.38 14.71
C THR A 114 1.96 4.75 14.20
N GLY A 115 1.19 4.81 13.12
CA GLY A 115 0.73 6.08 12.52
C GLY A 115 1.80 6.84 11.75
N VAL A 116 2.86 6.17 11.32
CA VAL A 116 3.94 6.82 10.56
C VAL A 116 3.68 6.81 9.07
N SER A 117 4.36 7.68 8.34
CA SER A 117 4.23 7.80 6.90
C SER A 117 4.89 6.65 6.16
N ILE A 118 4.34 6.33 4.99
CA ILE A 118 4.84 5.34 4.06
C ILE A 118 5.35 6.08 2.82
N TYR A 119 6.56 5.78 2.39
CA TYR A 119 7.18 6.36 1.21
C TYR A 119 7.55 5.27 0.21
N SER A 120 7.77 5.66 -1.03
CA SER A 120 8.39 4.81 -2.05
C SER A 120 9.50 5.57 -2.75
N ASP A 121 10.56 4.86 -3.12
CA ASP A 121 11.51 5.42 -4.07
C ASP A 121 10.83 5.60 -5.42
N GLU A 122 11.20 6.68 -6.12
CA GLU A 122 10.60 7.02 -7.42
C GLU A 122 10.75 5.90 -8.43
N HIS A 123 11.89 5.22 -8.46
CA HIS A 123 12.12 4.15 -9.43
C HIS A 123 11.17 2.95 -9.24
N VAL A 124 10.72 2.69 -8.02
CA VAL A 124 9.73 1.62 -7.76
C VAL A 124 8.40 1.99 -8.39
N LEU A 125 7.97 3.24 -8.22
CA LEU A 125 6.73 3.73 -8.82
C LEU A 125 6.83 3.75 -10.34
N ASN A 126 7.98 4.14 -10.89
CA ASN A 126 8.18 4.14 -12.34
C ASN A 126 8.05 2.74 -12.94
N GLU A 127 8.52 1.71 -12.24
CA GLU A 127 8.46 0.34 -12.72
C GLU A 127 7.11 -0.35 -12.46
N ALA A 128 6.48 -0.09 -11.34
CA ALA A 128 5.39 -0.93 -10.85
C ALA A 128 4.06 -0.19 -10.62
N SER A 129 4.02 1.12 -10.74
CA SER A 129 2.77 1.84 -10.52
C SER A 129 1.80 1.67 -11.68
N VAL A 130 0.52 1.84 -11.37
CA VAL A 130 -0.56 1.78 -12.35
C VAL A 130 -1.48 2.99 -12.14
N PHE A 131 -2.23 3.34 -13.19
CA PHE A 131 -3.32 4.29 -13.08
C PHE A 131 -4.62 3.52 -13.00
N ILE A 132 -5.44 3.82 -11.99
CA ILE A 132 -6.73 3.18 -11.81
C ILE A 132 -7.80 4.19 -12.23
N LYS A 133 -8.68 3.79 -13.14
CA LYS A 133 -9.80 4.62 -13.56
C LYS A 133 -10.88 4.60 -12.49
N THR A 134 -11.42 5.78 -12.20
CA THR A 134 -12.61 5.88 -11.37
C THR A 134 -13.84 5.39 -12.15
N ASP A 135 -14.91 5.04 -11.45
CA ASP A 135 -16.17 4.62 -12.10
C ASP A 135 -16.66 5.69 -13.06
N GLU A 136 -16.55 6.96 -12.69
CA GLU A 136 -16.92 8.10 -13.52
C GLU A 136 -16.08 8.16 -14.80
N GLU A 137 -14.76 7.96 -14.68
CA GLU A 137 -13.86 7.95 -15.83
C GLU A 137 -14.17 6.79 -16.76
N GLU A 138 -14.49 5.60 -16.22
CA GLU A 138 -14.89 4.46 -17.02
C GLU A 138 -16.20 4.71 -17.76
N GLU A 139 -17.17 5.33 -17.13
CA GLU A 139 -18.44 5.70 -17.77
C GLU A 139 -18.23 6.67 -18.91
N ILE A 140 -17.38 7.68 -18.72
CA ILE A 140 -17.05 8.67 -19.76
C ILE A 140 -16.37 7.96 -20.94
N GLU A 141 -15.45 7.05 -20.69
CA GLU A 141 -14.75 6.32 -21.74
C GLU A 141 -15.70 5.42 -22.52
N ARG A 142 -16.61 4.70 -21.83
CA ARG A 142 -17.64 3.88 -22.49
C ARG A 142 -18.55 4.72 -23.36
N PHE A 143 -18.92 5.88 -22.88
CA PHE A 143 -19.76 6.81 -23.64
C PHE A 143 -19.04 7.32 -24.90
N ARG A 144 -17.75 7.66 -24.79
CA ARG A 144 -16.93 8.05 -25.95
C ARG A 144 -16.83 6.93 -26.98
N ASP A 145 -16.61 5.70 -26.52
CA ASP A 145 -16.51 4.54 -27.40
C ASP A 145 -17.85 4.27 -28.12
N PHE A 146 -18.95 4.44 -27.38
CA PHE A 146 -20.29 4.34 -27.96
C PHE A 146 -20.47 5.40 -29.07
N LEU A 147 -20.07 6.64 -28.84
CA LEU A 147 -20.20 7.72 -29.83
C LEU A 147 -19.37 7.50 -31.09
N LYS A 148 -18.26 6.79 -31.00
CA LYS A 148 -17.42 6.47 -32.19
C LYS A 148 -18.14 5.55 -33.17
N ASP A 149 -19.01 4.69 -32.66
CA ASP A 149 -19.73 3.71 -33.48
C ASP A 149 -21.09 4.21 -33.96
N VAL A 150 -21.53 5.37 -33.45
CA VAL A 150 -22.81 5.96 -33.84
C VAL A 150 -22.66 6.80 -35.10
N LYS A 151 -23.54 6.56 -36.07
CA LYS A 151 -23.60 7.31 -37.32
C LYS A 151 -24.66 8.42 -37.22
N PRO A 152 -24.48 9.56 -37.94
CA PRO A 152 -25.48 10.63 -37.94
C PRO A 152 -26.89 10.17 -38.33
N GLU A 153 -26.96 9.16 -39.17
CA GLU A 153 -28.22 8.56 -39.66
C GLU A 153 -29.00 7.89 -38.54
N ASP A 154 -28.36 7.45 -37.47
CA ASP A 154 -29.00 6.77 -36.34
C ASP A 154 -29.86 7.73 -35.49
N PHE A 155 -29.72 9.03 -35.72
CA PHE A 155 -30.48 10.08 -35.02
C PHE A 155 -31.63 10.68 -35.85
N MET A 156 -31.82 10.15 -37.03
CA MET A 156 -32.89 10.66 -37.91
C MET A 156 -34.13 9.77 -37.90
#